data_7905e38f86557bb8c81a3fa713cc15a2
#
_entry.id   7905e38f86557bb8c81a3fa713cc15a2
#
_cell.length_a   1.000
_cell.length_b   1.000
_cell.length_c   1.000
_cell.angle_alpha   90.00
_cell.angle_beta   90.00
_cell.angle_gamma   90.00
#
_symmetry.space_group_name_H-M   'P 1'
#
loop_
_entity.id
_entity.type
_entity.pdbx_description
1 polymer ?
#
loop_
_entity_poly.entity_id
_entity_poly.type
_entity_poly.pdbx_seq_one_letter_code
_entity_poly.pdbx_strand_id
1 'polypeptide(L)'
;MLQFRRSARSLIVVLFITSAGFADSPARQPHVKGDLQTQDGLRILRVWGTPREQGFAQGYLLGEDGVKLLDKYLNAGGPDAIKAYEIASFLMTRTMKIEPCYQQEMEGIVAGFKARLGDKIVVPALGRPLEYRDLIAVNCIPETARVGCSSFTVWGPMTTDGGTLAGRNLDWYHNPALDDSQILVARVSEAGSPTASWVSLTWPCFVGCLTGMNAEGVTVSVHDAPGQRTTDGSRLTPRGLALRESLESARAATAGQDIAAVLRRRTCMVGNNIPVALPFVGKGYGSMVFEYDGDLEKDNGVTIRTVESDQANDCLQVCTNHYRKRADAMSCDRYENLEVDFARATKSGKKLDVAGAFAWLDDVAMSGNCMTYHSVVFEPNSRRMHIRLSHGKVDATHSKPIVIDVAALLRPAQ
;
A
#
# COMPACT_ATOMS: atom_id res chain seq x y z
N MET A 1 45.00 -73.95 60.01
CA MET A 1 44.45 -73.37 58.78
C MET A 1 43.33 -72.43 59.17
N LEU A 2 43.64 -71.12 59.24
CA LEU A 2 42.69 -70.09 59.64
C LEU A 2 42.07 -69.41 58.37
N GLN A 3 40.76 -69.43 58.26
CA GLN A 3 40.01 -68.71 57.26
C GLN A 3 39.65 -67.33 57.80
N PHE A 4 40.12 -66.27 57.14
CA PHE A 4 39.71 -64.91 57.38
C PHE A 4 38.52 -64.57 56.44
N ARG A 5 37.35 -64.35 57.02
CA ARG A 5 36.20 -63.70 56.32
C ARG A 5 36.35 -62.17 56.41
N ARG A 6 36.50 -61.51 55.29
CA ARG A 6 36.36 -60.02 55.16
C ARG A 6 34.95 -59.69 54.78
N SER A 7 34.24 -59.01 55.63
CA SER A 7 32.95 -58.40 55.35
C SER A 7 33.15 -57.06 54.64
N ALA A 8 32.65 -56.93 53.40
CA ALA A 8 32.58 -55.66 52.68
C ALA A 8 31.31 -54.93 53.13
N ARG A 9 31.46 -53.77 53.77
CA ARG A 9 30.35 -52.82 53.99
C ARG A 9 30.27 -51.95 52.79
N SER A 10 29.17 -52.12 51.99
CA SER A 10 28.81 -51.19 50.90
C SER A 10 28.22 -49.87 51.47
N LEU A 11 28.92 -48.80 51.24
CA LEU A 11 28.45 -47.43 51.55
C LEU A 11 27.59 -46.93 50.37
N ILE A 12 26.28 -46.89 50.57
CA ILE A 12 25.35 -46.25 49.60
C ILE A 12 25.40 -44.77 49.85
N VAL A 13 26.01 -44.00 48.91
CA VAL A 13 25.93 -42.51 48.87
C VAL A 13 24.71 -42.16 48.06
N VAL A 14 23.68 -41.66 48.72
CA VAL A 14 22.49 -41.10 48.07
C VAL A 14 22.81 -39.67 47.74
N LEU A 15 23.06 -39.39 46.45
CA LEU A 15 23.15 -38.02 45.92
C LEU A 15 21.72 -37.43 45.79
N PHE A 16 21.39 -36.51 46.65
CA PHE A 16 20.22 -35.62 46.43
C PHE A 16 20.58 -34.61 45.33
N ILE A 17 20.10 -34.84 44.09
CA ILE A 17 20.10 -33.81 43.05
C ILE A 17 18.92 -32.91 43.35
N THR A 18 19.18 -31.76 43.98
CA THR A 18 18.22 -30.66 44.04
C THR A 18 18.14 -30.06 42.65
N SER A 19 17.06 -30.37 41.91
CA SER A 19 16.70 -29.64 40.70
C SER A 19 16.39 -28.18 41.09
N ALA A 20 17.39 -27.31 40.99
CA ALA A 20 17.14 -25.87 40.95
C ALA A 20 16.26 -25.62 39.74
N GLY A 21 14.97 -25.38 39.96
CA GLY A 21 14.06 -24.90 38.94
C GLY A 21 14.62 -23.56 38.44
N PHE A 22 15.11 -23.59 37.19
CA PHE A 22 15.31 -22.34 36.45
C PHE A 22 13.93 -21.67 36.33
N ALA A 23 13.68 -20.69 37.16
CA ALA A 23 12.57 -19.79 36.96
C ALA A 23 12.80 -19.17 35.58
N ASP A 24 11.93 -19.47 34.61
CA ASP A 24 11.92 -18.80 33.32
C ASP A 24 11.86 -17.29 33.60
N SER A 25 12.95 -16.62 33.30
CA SER A 25 12.94 -15.15 33.30
C SER A 25 11.82 -14.70 32.36
N PRO A 26 10.94 -13.78 32.77
CA PRO A 26 9.85 -13.33 31.91
C PRO A 26 10.46 -12.90 30.59
N ALA A 27 10.01 -13.53 29.50
CA ALA A 27 10.51 -13.25 28.15
C ALA A 27 10.46 -11.76 27.92
N ARG A 28 11.63 -11.14 27.74
CA ARG A 28 11.75 -9.69 27.53
C ARG A 28 10.89 -9.33 26.33
N GLN A 29 9.90 -8.44 26.53
CA GLN A 29 9.08 -8.00 25.40
C GLN A 29 10.00 -7.51 24.27
N PRO A 30 9.76 -7.93 23.03
CA PRO A 30 10.61 -7.52 21.91
C PRO A 30 10.54 -5.98 21.76
N HIS A 31 11.67 -5.37 21.45
CA HIS A 31 11.71 -3.95 21.14
C HIS A 31 11.07 -3.74 19.75
N VAL A 32 9.88 -3.15 19.73
CA VAL A 32 9.09 -2.91 18.51
C VAL A 32 9.33 -1.48 18.04
N LYS A 33 9.94 -1.31 16.86
CA LYS A 33 10.11 0.00 16.22
C LYS A 33 8.85 0.41 15.45
N GLY A 34 7.77 0.61 16.20
CA GLY A 34 6.47 1.00 15.64
C GLY A 34 5.48 1.29 16.74
N ASP A 35 4.45 2.03 16.40
CA ASP A 35 3.26 2.27 17.21
C ASP A 35 2.00 2.09 16.35
N LEU A 36 0.91 1.71 17.01
CA LEU A 36 -0.41 1.56 16.42
C LEU A 36 -1.40 2.40 17.20
N GLN A 37 -2.03 3.34 16.54
CA GLN A 37 -3.06 4.21 17.12
C GLN A 37 -4.34 4.17 16.28
N THR A 38 -5.43 4.70 16.82
CA THR A 38 -6.70 4.83 16.10
C THR A 38 -7.14 6.27 16.14
N GLN A 39 -7.52 6.82 14.97
CA GLN A 39 -8.09 8.16 14.84
C GLN A 39 -9.39 8.05 14.05
N ASP A 40 -10.51 8.45 14.65
CA ASP A 40 -11.85 8.42 14.04
C ASP A 40 -12.20 7.07 13.38
N GLY A 41 -11.78 5.96 14.00
CA GLY A 41 -12.00 4.60 13.52
C GLY A 41 -10.92 4.07 12.54
N LEU A 42 -10.10 4.93 11.95
CA LEU A 42 -8.98 4.51 11.12
C LEU A 42 -7.79 4.12 12.00
N ARG A 43 -7.28 2.91 11.82
CA ARG A 43 -6.04 2.48 12.45
C ARG A 43 -4.84 3.01 11.68
N ILE A 44 -3.90 3.58 12.41
CA ILE A 44 -2.68 4.19 11.89
C ILE A 44 -1.50 3.45 12.48
N LEU A 45 -0.79 2.71 11.64
CA LEU A 45 0.45 2.06 11.97
C LEU A 45 1.62 2.95 11.55
N ARG A 46 2.46 3.32 12.50
CA ARG A 46 3.69 4.05 12.24
C ARG A 46 4.89 3.14 12.52
N VAL A 47 5.82 3.03 11.57
CA VAL A 47 7.00 2.16 11.66
C VAL A 47 8.27 2.91 11.27
N TRP A 48 9.41 2.54 11.86
CA TRP A 48 10.72 3.14 11.60
C TRP A 48 11.86 2.12 11.75
N GLY A 49 13.10 2.54 11.48
CA GLY A 49 14.28 1.69 11.51
C GLY A 49 14.57 0.99 10.19
N THR A 50 15.33 -0.09 10.25
CA THR A 50 15.67 -0.91 9.06
C THR A 50 14.43 -1.58 8.46
N PRO A 51 14.45 -2.01 7.18
CA PRO A 51 13.33 -2.71 6.57
C PRO A 51 12.85 -3.92 7.39
N ARG A 52 13.77 -4.72 7.92
CA ARG A 52 13.43 -5.87 8.78
C ARG A 52 12.74 -5.45 10.08
N GLU A 53 13.17 -4.36 10.70
CA GLU A 53 12.56 -3.83 11.93
C GLU A 53 11.17 -3.24 11.65
N GLN A 54 10.99 -2.51 10.55
CA GLN A 54 9.69 -2.01 10.11
C GLN A 54 8.71 -3.17 9.86
N GLY A 55 9.15 -4.20 9.17
CA GLY A 55 8.37 -5.42 8.95
C GLY A 55 8.03 -6.12 10.25
N PHE A 56 9.00 -6.30 11.15
CA PHE A 56 8.75 -6.90 12.46
C PHE A 56 7.70 -6.14 13.25
N ALA A 57 7.78 -4.80 13.28
CA ALA A 57 6.79 -3.96 13.94
C ALA A 57 5.39 -4.14 13.34
N GLN A 58 5.28 -4.12 12.00
CA GLN A 58 4.01 -4.35 11.31
C GLN A 58 3.44 -5.73 11.65
N GLY A 59 4.22 -6.79 11.56
CA GLY A 59 3.78 -8.16 11.89
C GLY A 59 3.39 -8.31 13.35
N TYR A 60 4.17 -7.75 14.28
CA TYR A 60 3.88 -7.84 15.70
C TYR A 60 2.62 -7.08 16.12
N LEU A 61 2.42 -5.87 15.58
CA LEU A 61 1.30 -4.99 15.94
C LEU A 61 -0.01 -5.37 15.21
N LEU A 62 0.07 -5.94 14.00
CA LEU A 62 -1.07 -6.29 13.16
C LEU A 62 -1.22 -7.81 12.93
N GLY A 63 -0.51 -8.65 13.70
CA GLY A 63 -0.45 -10.08 13.45
C GLY A 63 -1.81 -10.76 13.31
N GLU A 64 -2.72 -10.55 14.24
CA GLU A 64 -4.07 -11.14 14.17
C GLU A 64 -4.87 -10.64 12.97
N ASP A 65 -4.72 -9.37 12.63
CA ASP A 65 -5.43 -8.76 11.50
C ASP A 65 -4.95 -9.32 10.16
N GLY A 66 -3.64 -9.54 10.01
CA GLY A 66 -3.08 -10.14 8.80
C GLY A 66 -3.57 -11.57 8.54
N VAL A 67 -3.58 -12.39 9.59
CA VAL A 67 -4.09 -13.77 9.51
C VAL A 67 -5.59 -13.78 9.20
N LYS A 68 -6.39 -12.98 9.94
CA LYS A 68 -7.84 -12.88 9.74
C LYS A 68 -8.21 -12.35 8.35
N LEU A 69 -7.46 -11.36 7.85
CA LEU A 69 -7.69 -10.79 6.52
C LEU A 69 -7.48 -11.85 5.44
N LEU A 70 -6.34 -12.54 5.46
CA LEU A 70 -6.03 -13.56 4.46
C LEU A 70 -7.03 -14.72 4.52
N ASP A 71 -7.37 -15.20 5.71
CA ASP A 71 -8.37 -16.24 5.90
C ASP A 71 -9.74 -15.87 5.32
N LYS A 72 -10.27 -14.71 5.70
CA LYS A 72 -11.57 -14.23 5.19
C LYS A 72 -11.54 -13.98 3.68
N TYR A 73 -10.43 -13.40 3.16
CA TYR A 73 -10.29 -13.12 1.74
C TYR A 73 -10.36 -14.39 0.90
N LEU A 74 -9.64 -15.43 1.31
CA LEU A 74 -9.61 -16.72 0.61
C LEU A 74 -10.94 -17.46 0.72
N ASN A 75 -11.54 -17.49 1.90
CA ASN A 75 -12.84 -18.12 2.12
C ASN A 75 -13.96 -17.46 1.30
N ALA A 76 -13.91 -16.16 1.08
CA ALA A 76 -14.88 -15.46 0.22
C ALA A 76 -14.86 -15.94 -1.24
N GLY A 77 -13.69 -16.41 -1.72
CA GLY A 77 -13.55 -16.99 -3.07
C GLY A 77 -13.85 -18.48 -3.16
N GLY A 78 -13.99 -19.16 -2.02
CA GLY A 78 -14.30 -20.59 -1.94
C GLY A 78 -13.11 -21.52 -2.23
N PRO A 79 -13.34 -22.85 -2.24
CA PRO A 79 -12.26 -23.86 -2.30
C PRO A 79 -11.38 -23.77 -3.56
N ASP A 80 -11.95 -23.40 -4.70
CA ASP A 80 -11.17 -23.28 -5.95
C ASP A 80 -10.27 -22.06 -5.93
N ALA A 81 -10.69 -20.95 -5.31
CA ALA A 81 -9.85 -19.78 -5.11
C ALA A 81 -8.69 -20.08 -4.15
N ILE A 82 -8.90 -20.89 -3.11
CA ILE A 82 -7.83 -21.34 -2.21
C ILE A 82 -6.79 -22.16 -2.97
N LYS A 83 -7.21 -23.13 -3.79
CA LYS A 83 -6.29 -23.93 -4.63
C LYS A 83 -5.52 -23.05 -5.62
N ALA A 84 -6.23 -22.15 -6.30
CA ALA A 84 -5.60 -21.20 -7.23
C ALA A 84 -4.57 -20.30 -6.51
N TYR A 85 -4.88 -19.84 -5.31
CA TYR A 85 -3.97 -19.05 -4.49
C TYR A 85 -2.69 -19.82 -4.13
N GLU A 86 -2.80 -21.09 -3.69
CA GLU A 86 -1.63 -21.92 -3.36
C GLU A 86 -0.69 -22.08 -4.57
N ILE A 87 -1.24 -22.31 -5.76
CA ILE A 87 -0.45 -22.39 -7.00
C ILE A 87 0.16 -21.03 -7.33
N ALA A 88 -0.64 -19.97 -7.27
CA ALA A 88 -0.20 -18.61 -7.59
C ALA A 88 0.91 -18.13 -6.64
N SER A 89 0.79 -18.36 -5.34
CA SER A 89 1.79 -17.96 -4.35
C SER A 89 3.16 -18.60 -4.62
N PHE A 90 3.16 -19.87 -5.05
CA PHE A 90 4.37 -20.57 -5.44
C PHE A 90 4.99 -20.01 -6.74
N LEU A 91 4.18 -19.75 -7.75
CA LEU A 91 4.65 -19.19 -9.03
C LEU A 91 5.18 -17.77 -8.86
N MET A 92 4.45 -16.91 -8.14
CA MET A 92 4.83 -15.52 -7.92
C MET A 92 6.16 -15.37 -7.18
N THR A 93 6.44 -16.26 -6.22
CA THR A 93 7.73 -16.29 -5.52
C THR A 93 8.91 -16.53 -6.47
N ARG A 94 8.68 -17.18 -7.63
CA ARG A 94 9.72 -17.49 -8.61
C ARG A 94 9.79 -16.49 -9.76
N THR A 95 8.69 -15.82 -10.06
CA THR A 95 8.60 -14.92 -11.22
C THR A 95 8.75 -13.45 -10.86
N MET A 96 8.35 -13.07 -9.65
CA MET A 96 8.41 -11.67 -9.22
C MET A 96 9.79 -11.32 -8.67
N LYS A 97 10.33 -10.22 -9.16
CA LYS A 97 11.58 -9.67 -8.65
C LYS A 97 11.28 -8.69 -7.51
N ILE A 98 11.62 -9.10 -6.32
CA ILE A 98 11.45 -8.30 -5.09
C ILE A 98 12.82 -7.75 -4.69
N GLU A 99 12.92 -6.46 -4.45
CA GLU A 99 14.16 -5.86 -3.97
C GLU A 99 14.54 -6.38 -2.56
N PRO A 100 15.84 -6.53 -2.26
CA PRO A 100 16.30 -7.08 -0.98
C PRO A 100 15.74 -6.36 0.26
N CYS A 101 15.54 -5.04 0.20
CA CYS A 101 14.95 -4.29 1.30
C CYS A 101 13.49 -4.72 1.56
N TYR A 102 12.71 -4.94 0.52
CA TYR A 102 11.32 -5.39 0.64
C TYR A 102 11.23 -6.88 1.05
N GLN A 103 12.20 -7.71 0.61
CA GLN A 103 12.32 -9.08 1.10
C GLN A 103 12.56 -9.10 2.62
N GLN A 104 13.53 -8.30 3.09
CA GLN A 104 13.83 -8.18 4.52
C GLN A 104 12.63 -7.68 5.33
N GLU A 105 11.84 -6.75 4.78
CA GLU A 105 10.62 -6.26 5.43
C GLU A 105 9.58 -7.38 5.53
N MET A 106 9.30 -8.11 4.45
CA MET A 106 8.37 -9.24 4.45
C MET A 106 8.81 -10.36 5.40
N GLU A 107 10.09 -10.70 5.44
CA GLU A 107 10.65 -11.64 6.44
C GLU A 107 10.46 -11.11 7.87
N GLY A 108 10.63 -9.80 8.07
CA GLY A 108 10.36 -9.12 9.32
C GLY A 108 8.90 -9.30 9.75
N ILE A 109 7.94 -9.12 8.83
CA ILE A 109 6.51 -9.30 9.10
C ILE A 109 6.23 -10.72 9.60
N VAL A 110 6.76 -11.75 8.92
CA VAL A 110 6.59 -13.14 9.34
C VAL A 110 7.20 -13.37 10.73
N ALA A 111 8.37 -12.81 11.02
CA ALA A 111 9.01 -12.89 12.33
C ALA A 111 8.16 -12.20 13.42
N GLY A 112 7.58 -11.03 13.11
CA GLY A 112 6.66 -10.31 14.00
C GLY A 112 5.39 -11.10 14.29
N PHE A 113 4.78 -11.72 13.30
CA PHE A 113 3.65 -12.63 13.48
C PHE A 113 3.98 -13.77 14.42
N LYS A 114 5.11 -14.45 14.19
CA LYS A 114 5.56 -15.55 15.05
C LYS A 114 5.79 -15.10 16.49
N ALA A 115 6.43 -13.96 16.68
CA ALA A 115 6.68 -13.40 18.00
C ALA A 115 5.38 -13.02 18.76
N ARG A 116 4.34 -12.58 18.05
CA ARG A 116 3.07 -12.15 18.64
C ARG A 116 2.09 -13.28 18.84
N LEU A 117 1.98 -14.19 17.89
CA LEU A 117 0.91 -15.18 17.80
C LEU A 117 1.35 -16.59 18.20
N GLY A 118 2.67 -16.91 18.18
CA GLY A 118 3.15 -18.27 18.34
C GLY A 118 2.46 -19.21 17.35
N ASP A 119 1.88 -20.30 17.85
CA ASP A 119 1.20 -21.30 17.02
C ASP A 119 -0.10 -20.78 16.35
N LYS A 120 -0.65 -19.63 16.81
CA LYS A 120 -1.86 -19.02 16.21
C LYS A 120 -1.60 -18.32 14.87
N ILE A 121 -0.39 -18.37 14.33
CA ILE A 121 -0.05 -17.87 12.99
C ILE A 121 -0.69 -18.70 11.85
N VAL A 122 -1.36 -19.81 12.16
CA VAL A 122 -2.07 -20.65 11.18
C VAL A 122 -3.22 -19.88 10.53
N VAL A 123 -3.25 -19.87 9.19
CA VAL A 123 -4.37 -19.38 8.40
C VAL A 123 -5.35 -20.53 8.18
N PRO A 124 -6.55 -20.50 8.76
CA PRO A 124 -7.48 -21.64 8.71
C PRO A 124 -7.81 -22.10 7.28
N ALA A 125 -8.05 -21.16 6.36
CA ALA A 125 -8.30 -21.48 4.94
C ALA A 125 -7.18 -22.26 4.26
N LEU A 126 -5.93 -22.06 4.70
CA LEU A 126 -4.75 -22.75 4.15
C LEU A 126 -4.35 -24.01 4.95
N GLY A 127 -4.84 -24.17 6.18
CA GLY A 127 -4.45 -25.25 7.09
C GLY A 127 -2.98 -25.24 7.49
N ARG A 128 -2.27 -24.13 7.29
CA ARG A 128 -0.84 -23.95 7.57
C ARG A 128 -0.50 -22.56 8.07
N PRO A 129 0.67 -22.35 8.69
CA PRO A 129 1.14 -21.03 9.06
C PRO A 129 1.25 -20.08 7.85
N LEU A 130 1.05 -18.77 8.11
CA LEU A 130 1.38 -17.71 7.16
C LEU A 130 2.91 -17.68 6.96
N GLU A 131 3.34 -17.67 5.71
CA GLU A 131 4.74 -17.75 5.29
C GLU A 131 5.15 -16.56 4.43
N TYR A 132 6.46 -16.41 4.17
CA TYR A 132 7.00 -15.37 3.29
C TYR A 132 6.36 -15.35 1.88
N ARG A 133 6.07 -16.54 1.30
CA ARG A 133 5.42 -16.63 -0.01
C ARG A 133 4.02 -16.03 -0.02
N ASP A 134 3.32 -16.07 1.12
CA ASP A 134 1.98 -15.47 1.24
C ASP A 134 2.06 -13.95 1.19
N LEU A 135 3.11 -13.35 1.75
CA LEU A 135 3.31 -11.91 1.65
C LEU A 135 3.62 -11.47 0.21
N ILE A 136 4.40 -12.26 -0.54
CA ILE A 136 4.59 -12.01 -1.97
C ILE A 136 3.26 -12.09 -2.71
N ALA A 137 2.48 -13.15 -2.48
CA ALA A 137 1.19 -13.35 -3.14
C ALA A 137 0.21 -12.21 -2.82
N VAL A 138 0.11 -11.79 -1.55
CA VAL A 138 -0.74 -10.65 -1.14
C VAL A 138 -0.33 -9.37 -1.89
N ASN A 139 0.97 -9.10 -2.01
CA ASN A 139 1.46 -7.92 -2.75
C ASN A 139 1.30 -8.04 -4.27
N CYS A 140 0.99 -9.23 -4.80
CA CYS A 140 0.67 -9.48 -6.19
C CYS A 140 -0.84 -9.58 -6.48
N ILE A 141 -1.72 -9.57 -5.47
CA ILE A 141 -3.18 -9.56 -5.70
C ILE A 141 -3.59 -8.47 -6.70
N PRO A 142 -3.07 -7.23 -6.61
CA PRO A 142 -3.39 -6.21 -7.60
C PRO A 142 -3.04 -6.55 -9.04
N GLU A 143 -2.11 -7.48 -9.28
CA GLU A 143 -1.72 -7.92 -10.63
C GLU A 143 -2.75 -8.87 -11.27
N THR A 144 -3.59 -9.51 -10.45
CA THR A 144 -4.50 -10.57 -10.89
C THR A 144 -5.93 -10.09 -11.07
N ALA A 145 -6.32 -9.02 -10.42
CA ALA A 145 -7.66 -8.46 -10.46
C ALA A 145 -7.66 -7.07 -11.11
N ARG A 146 -8.66 -6.81 -11.94
CA ARG A 146 -8.87 -5.47 -12.50
C ARG A 146 -9.52 -4.57 -11.45
N VAL A 147 -8.94 -3.37 -11.28
CA VAL A 147 -9.39 -2.35 -10.34
C VAL A 147 -10.01 -1.21 -11.11
N GLY A 148 -11.27 -0.86 -10.82
CA GLY A 148 -11.84 0.41 -11.23
C GLY A 148 -11.20 1.54 -10.43
N CYS A 149 -10.99 2.68 -11.01
CA CYS A 149 -10.47 3.85 -10.28
C CYS A 149 -10.84 5.13 -11.01
N SER A 150 -10.98 6.21 -10.27
CA SER A 150 -11.12 7.56 -10.80
C SER A 150 -10.25 8.52 -10.02
N SER A 151 -9.65 9.48 -10.69
CA SER A 151 -8.92 10.56 -10.02
C SER A 151 -8.91 11.83 -10.88
N PHE A 152 -8.74 12.94 -10.19
CA PHE A 152 -8.46 14.22 -10.79
C PHE A 152 -7.44 14.97 -9.94
N THR A 153 -6.77 15.92 -10.55
CA THR A 153 -5.93 16.91 -9.85
C THR A 153 -6.26 18.28 -10.39
N VAL A 154 -6.51 19.22 -9.49
CA VAL A 154 -6.78 20.64 -9.79
C VAL A 154 -5.80 21.48 -8.99
N TRP A 155 -5.31 22.58 -9.57
CA TRP A 155 -4.33 23.44 -8.89
C TRP A 155 -4.45 24.92 -9.26
N GLY A 156 -3.71 25.74 -8.53
CA GLY A 156 -3.54 27.16 -8.80
C GLY A 156 -4.84 27.95 -8.66
N PRO A 157 -5.22 28.76 -9.66
CA PRO A 157 -6.36 29.67 -9.55
C PRO A 157 -7.70 28.96 -9.34
N MET A 158 -7.77 27.65 -9.63
CA MET A 158 -9.00 26.85 -9.51
C MET A 158 -9.21 26.29 -8.10
N THR A 159 -8.24 26.38 -7.19
CA THR A 159 -8.38 25.97 -5.79
C THR A 159 -8.54 27.16 -4.85
N THR A 160 -9.16 26.95 -3.69
CA THR A 160 -9.44 28.05 -2.73
C THR A 160 -8.18 28.63 -2.12
N ASP A 161 -7.14 27.83 -1.93
CA ASP A 161 -5.85 28.23 -1.34
C ASP A 161 -4.75 28.51 -2.38
N GLY A 162 -5.03 28.29 -3.67
CA GLY A 162 -4.06 28.43 -4.75
C GLY A 162 -3.04 27.29 -4.83
N GLY A 163 -3.16 26.27 -4.00
CA GLY A 163 -2.33 25.07 -4.00
C GLY A 163 -2.85 23.97 -4.93
N THR A 164 -2.58 22.73 -4.60
CA THR A 164 -3.04 21.53 -5.33
C THR A 164 -4.07 20.78 -4.50
N LEU A 165 -5.18 20.38 -5.12
CA LEU A 165 -6.12 19.37 -4.63
C LEU A 165 -6.14 18.18 -5.59
N ALA A 166 -5.98 16.97 -5.06
CA ALA A 166 -6.09 15.76 -5.86
C ALA A 166 -7.10 14.80 -5.22
N GLY A 167 -8.10 14.40 -6.00
CA GLY A 167 -9.11 13.44 -5.60
C GLY A 167 -8.87 12.06 -6.20
N ARG A 168 -9.16 10.99 -5.42
CA ARG A 168 -9.00 9.61 -5.87
C ARG A 168 -10.04 8.69 -5.25
N ASN A 169 -10.72 7.89 -6.08
CA ASN A 169 -11.52 6.73 -5.69
C ASN A 169 -10.78 5.44 -6.03
N LEU A 170 -10.62 4.54 -5.06
CA LEU A 170 -10.23 3.15 -5.30
C LEU A 170 -11.48 2.28 -5.36
N ASP A 171 -11.75 1.74 -6.53
CA ASP A 171 -12.89 0.87 -6.78
C ASP A 171 -12.39 -0.55 -6.99
N TRP A 172 -13.02 -1.53 -6.33
CA TRP A 172 -12.65 -2.93 -6.43
C TRP A 172 -13.89 -3.82 -6.31
N TYR A 173 -13.76 -5.07 -6.76
CA TYR A 173 -14.78 -6.08 -6.51
C TYR A 173 -15.00 -6.25 -5.00
N HIS A 174 -16.28 -6.28 -4.61
CA HIS A 174 -16.63 -6.41 -3.21
C HIS A 174 -16.11 -7.73 -2.63
N ASN A 175 -15.30 -7.60 -1.57
CA ASN A 175 -14.86 -8.69 -0.73
C ASN A 175 -14.98 -8.26 0.74
N PRO A 176 -15.82 -8.93 1.54
CA PRO A 176 -16.09 -8.50 2.92
C PRO A 176 -14.83 -8.50 3.83
N ALA A 177 -13.75 -9.16 3.42
CA ALA A 177 -12.50 -9.11 4.15
C ALA A 177 -11.78 -7.75 4.01
N LEU A 178 -12.03 -7.02 2.94
CA LEU A 178 -11.36 -5.75 2.66
C LEU A 178 -12.02 -4.55 3.32
N ASP A 179 -13.36 -4.60 3.55
CA ASP A 179 -14.14 -3.46 4.03
C ASP A 179 -13.63 -2.87 5.36
N ASP A 180 -13.51 -3.71 6.39
CA ASP A 180 -13.19 -3.27 7.75
C ASP A 180 -11.69 -3.42 8.08
N SER A 181 -10.86 -3.74 7.08
CA SER A 181 -9.45 -4.06 7.28
C SER A 181 -8.50 -2.96 6.80
N GLN A 182 -9.01 -1.86 6.26
CA GLN A 182 -8.17 -0.76 5.79
C GLN A 182 -7.39 -0.11 6.94
N ILE A 183 -6.14 0.20 6.69
CA ILE A 183 -5.22 0.85 7.63
C ILE A 183 -4.40 1.91 6.91
N LEU A 184 -3.97 2.93 7.63
CA LEU A 184 -2.95 3.86 7.16
C LEU A 184 -1.59 3.40 7.71
N VAL A 185 -0.62 3.18 6.85
CA VAL A 185 0.75 2.85 7.26
C VAL A 185 1.66 4.03 6.96
N ALA A 186 2.34 4.53 7.99
CA ALA A 186 3.36 5.57 7.90
C ALA A 186 4.75 4.94 8.07
N ARG A 187 5.58 5.04 7.05
CA ARG A 187 6.97 4.59 7.08
C ARG A 187 7.89 5.78 7.23
N VAL A 188 8.56 5.84 8.37
CA VAL A 188 9.44 6.95 8.73
C VAL A 188 10.89 6.54 8.46
N SER A 189 11.50 7.20 7.50
CA SER A 189 12.91 7.02 7.16
C SER A 189 13.80 7.66 8.24
N GLU A 190 14.97 7.08 8.47
CA GLU A 190 15.97 7.65 9.36
C GLU A 190 16.49 8.98 8.83
N ALA A 191 16.93 9.84 9.72
CA ALA A 191 17.52 11.13 9.34
C ALA A 191 18.73 10.92 8.43
N GLY A 192 18.77 11.61 7.28
CA GLY A 192 19.81 11.45 6.27
C GLY A 192 19.62 10.26 5.31
N SER A 193 18.51 9.51 5.44
CA SER A 193 18.17 8.47 4.48
C SER A 193 18.00 9.04 3.06
N PRO A 194 18.46 8.34 2.01
CA PRO A 194 18.20 8.73 0.63
C PRO A 194 16.72 8.57 0.24
N THR A 195 15.95 7.78 1.00
CA THR A 195 14.53 7.54 0.75
C THR A 195 13.65 8.51 1.55
N ALA A 196 12.59 9.01 0.92
CA ALA A 196 11.61 9.84 1.61
C ALA A 196 10.75 9.00 2.56
N SER A 197 10.35 9.57 3.69
CA SER A 197 9.26 9.04 4.51
C SER A 197 7.93 9.18 3.77
N TRP A 198 6.97 8.26 3.96
CA TRP A 198 5.71 8.25 3.25
C TRP A 198 4.59 7.55 3.99
N VAL A 199 3.36 7.79 3.57
CA VAL A 199 2.15 7.12 4.06
C VAL A 199 1.43 6.41 2.92
N SER A 200 0.78 5.30 3.23
CA SER A 200 -0.11 4.59 2.31
C SER A 200 -1.39 4.14 3.01
N LEU A 201 -2.52 4.41 2.39
CA LEU A 201 -3.78 3.78 2.76
C LEU A 201 -3.83 2.40 2.11
N THR A 202 -3.94 1.35 2.93
CA THR A 202 -3.66 -0.02 2.52
C THR A 202 -4.35 -1.04 3.44
N TRP A 203 -3.89 -2.30 3.39
CA TRP A 203 -4.36 -3.42 4.21
C TRP A 203 -3.20 -4.10 4.95
N PRO A 204 -3.47 -4.83 6.06
CA PRO A 204 -2.45 -5.67 6.70
C PRO A 204 -1.76 -6.61 5.70
N CYS A 205 -0.47 -6.88 5.89
CA CYS A 205 0.39 -7.68 5.00
C CYS A 205 0.75 -7.04 3.65
N PHE A 206 0.13 -5.93 3.27
CA PHE A 206 0.52 -5.24 2.04
C PHE A 206 1.63 -4.23 2.36
N VAL A 207 2.79 -4.39 1.73
CA VAL A 207 3.97 -3.53 1.94
C VAL A 207 4.18 -2.52 0.81
N GLY A 208 3.46 -2.69 -0.30
CA GLY A 208 3.45 -1.77 -1.43
C GLY A 208 2.60 -0.51 -1.18
N CYS A 209 2.39 0.26 -2.25
CA CYS A 209 1.53 1.44 -2.27
C CYS A 209 0.50 1.34 -3.39
N LEU A 210 -0.78 1.61 -3.10
CA LEU A 210 -1.83 1.79 -4.11
C LEU A 210 -2.40 3.21 -4.07
N THR A 211 -2.28 3.88 -2.92
CA THR A 211 -2.76 5.24 -2.65
C THR A 211 -1.85 5.83 -1.56
N GLY A 212 -1.02 6.80 -1.87
CA GLY A 212 -0.07 7.32 -0.88
C GLY A 212 0.47 8.73 -1.16
N MET A 213 1.14 9.28 -0.16
CA MET A 213 1.82 10.58 -0.19
C MET A 213 3.15 10.49 0.56
N ASN A 214 4.18 11.15 0.07
CA ASN A 214 5.46 11.25 0.76
C ASN A 214 5.61 12.56 1.56
N ALA A 215 6.70 12.67 2.29
CA ALA A 215 7.01 13.83 3.15
C ALA A 215 7.16 15.15 2.39
N GLU A 216 7.37 15.12 1.08
CA GLU A 216 7.43 16.30 0.23
C GLU A 216 6.10 16.68 -0.43
N GLY A 217 5.02 15.94 -0.12
CA GLY A 217 3.70 16.17 -0.68
C GLY A 217 3.49 15.55 -2.08
N VAL A 218 4.43 14.75 -2.57
CA VAL A 218 4.24 13.98 -3.81
C VAL A 218 3.26 12.86 -3.54
N THR A 219 2.19 12.77 -4.33
CA THR A 219 1.23 11.68 -4.23
C THR A 219 1.39 10.70 -5.37
N VAL A 220 1.09 9.42 -5.13
CA VAL A 220 0.89 8.44 -6.20
C VAL A 220 -0.36 7.63 -5.93
N SER A 221 -1.05 7.26 -7.01
CA SER A 221 -2.06 6.20 -6.96
C SER A 221 -1.98 5.34 -8.21
N VAL A 222 -2.63 4.17 -8.18
CA VAL A 222 -2.65 3.26 -9.33
C VAL A 222 -4.06 3.10 -9.86
N HIS A 223 -4.18 3.10 -11.18
CA HIS A 223 -5.39 2.74 -11.92
C HIS A 223 -5.04 1.68 -12.94
N ASP A 224 -5.84 0.64 -13.06
CA ASP A 224 -5.67 -0.31 -14.15
C ASP A 224 -5.89 0.37 -15.50
N ALA A 225 -5.11 -0.04 -16.49
CA ALA A 225 -5.30 0.34 -17.88
C ALA A 225 -5.14 -0.89 -18.79
N PRO A 226 -5.78 -0.92 -19.96
CA PRO A 226 -5.65 -2.02 -20.92
C PRO A 226 -4.33 -1.93 -21.68
N GLY A 227 -3.21 -2.16 -21.01
CA GLY A 227 -1.87 -2.11 -21.61
C GLY A 227 -1.34 -3.48 -22.04
N GLN A 228 -0.19 -3.47 -22.68
CA GLN A 228 0.53 -4.67 -23.07
C GLN A 228 1.03 -5.40 -21.82
N ARG A 229 0.89 -6.74 -21.84
CA ARG A 229 1.48 -7.60 -20.82
C ARG A 229 2.87 -8.00 -21.26
N THR A 230 3.80 -8.04 -20.31
CA THR A 230 5.10 -8.65 -20.58
C THR A 230 5.18 -10.05 -19.99
N THR A 231 5.90 -10.92 -20.66
CA THR A 231 6.31 -12.24 -20.18
C THR A 231 7.78 -12.26 -19.79
N ASP A 232 8.51 -11.18 -20.02
CA ASP A 232 9.91 -11.06 -19.55
C ASP A 232 9.96 -10.97 -18.02
N GLY A 233 10.21 -12.11 -17.39
CA GLY A 233 10.31 -12.26 -15.95
C GLY A 233 11.54 -11.59 -15.34
N SER A 234 12.49 -11.09 -16.15
CA SER A 234 13.78 -10.58 -15.64
C SER A 234 13.64 -9.34 -14.75
N ARG A 235 12.57 -8.55 -14.94
CA ARG A 235 12.30 -7.29 -14.23
C ARG A 235 10.89 -7.17 -13.66
N LEU A 236 10.08 -8.24 -13.72
CA LEU A 236 8.72 -8.23 -13.20
C LEU A 236 8.70 -7.86 -11.73
N THR A 237 8.07 -6.75 -11.42
CA THR A 237 7.93 -6.22 -10.05
C THR A 237 6.44 -6.00 -9.77
N PRO A 238 5.92 -6.42 -8.61
CA PRO A 238 4.57 -6.07 -8.22
C PRO A 238 4.38 -4.55 -8.26
N ARG A 239 3.34 -4.09 -8.97
CA ARG A 239 3.12 -2.65 -9.20
C ARG A 239 3.04 -1.84 -7.90
N GLY A 240 2.47 -2.42 -6.84
CA GLY A 240 2.45 -1.77 -5.54
C GLY A 240 3.85 -1.47 -4.99
N LEU A 241 4.83 -2.34 -5.25
CA LEU A 241 6.23 -2.11 -4.85
C LEU A 241 6.90 -1.07 -5.75
N ALA A 242 6.61 -1.06 -7.05
CA ALA A 242 7.12 -0.03 -7.96
C ALA A 242 6.58 1.37 -7.59
N LEU A 243 5.30 1.48 -7.19
CA LEU A 243 4.73 2.74 -6.71
C LEU A 243 5.33 3.17 -5.37
N ARG A 244 5.54 2.23 -4.45
CA ARG A 244 6.24 2.50 -3.19
C ARG A 244 7.64 3.08 -3.47
N GLU A 245 8.42 2.42 -4.32
CA GLU A 245 9.77 2.89 -4.69
C GLU A 245 9.71 4.27 -5.35
N SER A 246 8.67 4.54 -6.13
CA SER A 246 8.43 5.87 -6.71
C SER A 246 8.21 6.94 -5.63
N LEU A 247 7.42 6.66 -4.59
CA LEU A 247 7.23 7.58 -3.46
C LEU A 247 8.52 7.78 -2.64
N GLU A 248 9.25 6.70 -2.40
CA GLU A 248 10.52 6.72 -1.64
C GLU A 248 11.60 7.54 -2.36
N SER A 249 11.59 7.52 -3.70
CA SER A 249 12.58 8.21 -4.53
C SER A 249 12.21 9.64 -4.90
N ALA A 250 10.91 9.95 -5.03
CA ALA A 250 10.44 11.21 -5.58
C ALA A 250 10.73 12.40 -4.68
N ARG A 251 11.27 13.46 -5.29
CA ARG A 251 11.36 14.80 -4.71
C ARG A 251 10.38 15.71 -5.44
N ALA A 252 9.76 16.66 -4.74
CA ALA A 252 8.76 17.52 -5.35
C ALA A 252 9.27 18.26 -6.60
N ALA A 253 10.52 18.69 -6.60
CA ALA A 253 11.13 19.40 -7.71
C ALA A 253 11.49 18.52 -8.92
N THR A 254 11.72 17.21 -8.73
CA THR A 254 12.21 16.27 -9.74
C THR A 254 11.33 15.04 -9.91
N ALA A 255 10.14 15.05 -9.32
CA ALA A 255 9.23 13.89 -9.25
C ALA A 255 9.00 13.20 -10.60
N GLY A 256 8.85 13.97 -11.67
CA GLY A 256 8.68 13.43 -13.03
C GLY A 256 9.86 12.56 -13.48
N GLN A 257 11.08 13.00 -13.20
CA GLN A 257 12.31 12.28 -13.54
C GLN A 257 12.53 11.09 -12.60
N ASP A 258 12.34 11.30 -11.31
CA ASP A 258 12.57 10.28 -10.27
C ASP A 258 11.64 9.07 -10.47
N ILE A 259 10.33 9.34 -10.63
CA ILE A 259 9.32 8.31 -10.86
C ILE A 259 9.55 7.60 -12.19
N ALA A 260 9.82 8.34 -13.28
CA ALA A 260 10.13 7.74 -14.57
C ALA A 260 11.35 6.81 -14.49
N ALA A 261 12.39 7.20 -13.75
CA ALA A 261 13.58 6.38 -13.55
C ALA A 261 13.25 5.07 -12.81
N VAL A 262 12.37 5.12 -11.81
CA VAL A 262 11.90 3.91 -11.12
C VAL A 262 11.11 3.02 -12.07
N LEU A 263 10.09 3.53 -12.71
CA LEU A 263 9.18 2.75 -13.55
C LEU A 263 9.89 2.11 -14.75
N ARG A 264 10.86 2.81 -15.38
CA ARG A 264 11.63 2.28 -16.52
C ARG A 264 12.56 1.13 -16.16
N ARG A 265 13.01 1.01 -14.91
CA ARG A 265 13.81 -0.15 -14.46
C ARG A 265 12.96 -1.29 -13.90
N ARG A 266 11.66 -1.08 -13.75
CA ARG A 266 10.68 -2.08 -13.31
C ARG A 266 9.77 -2.43 -14.49
N THR A 267 9.30 -3.66 -14.52
CA THR A 267 8.34 -4.08 -15.53
C THR A 267 7.09 -4.56 -14.82
N CYS A 268 5.95 -3.99 -15.15
CA CYS A 268 4.67 -4.43 -14.61
C CYS A 268 4.08 -5.59 -15.43
N MET A 269 3.27 -6.38 -14.77
CA MET A 269 2.57 -7.51 -15.39
C MET A 269 1.33 -7.05 -16.18
N VAL A 270 0.75 -5.92 -15.80
CA VAL A 270 -0.49 -5.36 -16.37
C VAL A 270 -0.32 -3.86 -16.64
N GLY A 271 -1.15 -3.33 -17.56
CA GLY A 271 -1.15 -1.90 -17.83
C GLY A 271 -1.67 -1.05 -16.67
N ASN A 272 -1.07 0.11 -16.48
CA ASN A 272 -1.40 1.03 -15.39
C ASN A 272 -1.39 2.48 -15.86
N ASN A 273 -2.27 3.28 -15.26
CA ASN A 273 -2.08 4.72 -15.14
C ASN A 273 -1.67 5.04 -13.70
N ILE A 274 -0.68 5.89 -13.54
CA ILE A 274 -0.17 6.36 -12.25
C ILE A 274 -0.30 7.87 -12.20
N PRO A 275 -1.44 8.41 -11.74
CA PRO A 275 -1.59 9.84 -11.49
C PRO A 275 -0.73 10.25 -10.30
N VAL A 276 -0.06 11.37 -10.47
CA VAL A 276 0.84 11.99 -9.50
C VAL A 276 0.40 13.43 -9.30
N ALA A 277 0.16 13.83 -8.06
CA ALA A 277 -0.04 15.23 -7.72
C ALA A 277 1.18 15.78 -6.97
N LEU A 278 1.47 17.05 -7.20
CA LEU A 278 2.64 17.76 -6.69
C LEU A 278 2.21 19.04 -5.97
N PRO A 279 2.95 19.52 -4.98
CA PRO A 279 2.76 20.85 -4.43
C PRO A 279 2.90 21.92 -5.53
N PHE A 280 1.85 22.71 -5.80
CA PHE A 280 1.92 23.80 -6.74
C PHE A 280 2.42 25.08 -6.06
N VAL A 281 3.42 25.72 -6.64
CA VAL A 281 4.10 26.90 -6.09
C VAL A 281 4.06 28.11 -7.06
N GLY A 282 2.96 28.24 -7.78
CA GLY A 282 2.70 29.39 -8.66
C GLY A 282 3.26 29.29 -10.08
N LYS A 283 4.00 28.21 -10.40
CA LYS A 283 4.52 27.92 -11.73
C LYS A 283 4.68 26.44 -11.98
N GLY A 284 4.65 26.02 -13.25
CA GLY A 284 4.69 24.62 -13.63
C GLY A 284 3.32 23.94 -13.48
N TYR A 285 3.31 22.64 -13.30
CA TYR A 285 2.11 21.84 -13.20
C TYR A 285 1.96 21.21 -11.83
N GLY A 286 0.73 21.15 -11.32
CA GLY A 286 0.39 20.44 -10.08
C GLY A 286 0.23 18.93 -10.27
N SER A 287 0.35 18.41 -11.51
CA SER A 287 0.08 17.01 -11.81
C SER A 287 0.77 16.49 -13.05
N MET A 288 0.94 15.17 -13.11
CA MET A 288 1.26 14.38 -14.30
C MET A 288 0.69 12.96 -14.15
N VAL A 289 0.56 12.24 -15.26
CA VAL A 289 0.16 10.83 -15.26
C VAL A 289 1.21 10.02 -16.00
N PHE A 290 1.65 8.92 -15.41
CA PHE A 290 2.49 7.93 -16.08
C PHE A 290 1.61 6.81 -16.61
N GLU A 291 1.55 6.67 -17.93
CA GLU A 291 0.94 5.56 -18.62
C GLU A 291 2.01 4.48 -18.78
N TYR A 292 1.86 3.35 -18.11
CA TYR A 292 2.91 2.38 -17.85
C TYR A 292 2.43 0.96 -18.13
N ASP A 293 3.15 0.20 -18.96
CA ASP A 293 2.86 -1.20 -19.26
C ASP A 293 4.11 -2.01 -19.67
N GLY A 294 3.89 -3.24 -20.10
CA GLY A 294 4.95 -4.17 -20.49
C GLY A 294 5.54 -3.97 -21.89
N ASP A 295 5.07 -3.00 -22.68
CA ASP A 295 5.65 -2.65 -23.97
C ASP A 295 6.90 -1.77 -23.77
N LEU A 296 8.04 -2.43 -23.76
CA LEU A 296 9.33 -1.76 -23.56
C LEU A 296 9.86 -1.05 -24.81
N GLU A 297 9.31 -1.34 -26.00
CA GLU A 297 9.70 -0.67 -27.24
C GLU A 297 9.15 0.74 -27.29
N LYS A 298 7.97 0.97 -26.71
CA LYS A 298 7.36 2.28 -26.64
C LYS A 298 7.78 3.01 -25.37
N ASP A 299 8.56 4.10 -25.52
CA ASP A 299 9.00 4.97 -24.42
C ASP A 299 9.66 4.21 -23.24
N ASN A 300 10.27 3.06 -23.51
CA ASN A 300 10.83 2.17 -22.50
C ASN A 300 9.81 1.76 -21.43
N GLY A 301 8.57 1.46 -21.85
CA GLY A 301 7.46 1.05 -20.99
C GLY A 301 6.67 2.20 -20.35
N VAL A 302 7.12 3.45 -20.43
CA VAL A 302 6.57 4.57 -19.66
C VAL A 302 6.37 5.81 -20.51
N THR A 303 5.12 6.20 -20.75
CA THR A 303 4.76 7.47 -21.41
C THR A 303 4.28 8.46 -20.34
N ILE A 304 4.85 9.66 -20.33
CA ILE A 304 4.42 10.73 -19.40
C ILE A 304 3.40 11.60 -20.08
N ARG A 305 2.24 11.75 -19.44
CA ARG A 305 1.15 12.62 -19.86
C ARG A 305 1.06 13.82 -18.92
N THR A 306 1.08 15.01 -19.50
CA THR A 306 0.90 16.30 -18.83
C THR A 306 -0.32 17.00 -19.39
N VAL A 307 -0.79 18.07 -18.77
CA VAL A 307 -1.93 18.87 -19.29
C VAL A 307 -1.70 19.38 -20.71
N GLU A 308 -0.49 19.77 -21.07
CA GLU A 308 -0.14 20.18 -22.43
C GLU A 308 -0.41 19.08 -23.45
N SER A 309 -0.12 17.82 -23.08
CA SER A 309 -0.36 16.68 -23.96
C SER A 309 -1.83 16.27 -24.04
N ASP A 310 -2.65 16.67 -23.07
CA ASP A 310 -4.09 16.35 -23.04
C ASP A 310 -4.94 17.34 -23.83
N GLN A 311 -4.37 18.46 -24.25
CA GLN A 311 -5.10 19.59 -24.85
C GLN A 311 -6.28 20.07 -23.97
N ALA A 312 -6.20 19.76 -22.68
CA ALA A 312 -7.20 20.08 -21.66
C ALA A 312 -6.86 21.42 -20.98
N ASN A 313 -7.74 21.84 -20.08
CA ASN A 313 -7.59 23.06 -19.29
C ASN A 313 -6.27 23.08 -18.49
N ASP A 314 -5.63 24.25 -18.44
CA ASP A 314 -4.30 24.46 -17.84
C ASP A 314 -4.16 24.06 -16.36
N CYS A 315 -5.25 23.75 -15.66
CA CYS A 315 -5.28 23.47 -14.22
C CYS A 315 -6.02 22.19 -13.83
N LEU A 316 -6.32 21.30 -14.79
CA LEU A 316 -6.99 20.02 -14.55
C LEU A 316 -6.21 18.87 -15.18
N GLN A 317 -6.04 17.80 -14.44
CA GLN A 317 -5.61 16.51 -14.94
C GLN A 317 -6.58 15.43 -14.46
N VAL A 318 -7.25 14.73 -15.39
CA VAL A 318 -8.15 13.60 -15.08
C VAL A 318 -7.45 12.28 -15.41
N CYS A 319 -7.72 11.26 -14.61
CA CYS A 319 -7.22 9.92 -14.85
C CYS A 319 -8.25 8.87 -14.44
N THR A 320 -8.51 7.91 -15.33
CA THR A 320 -9.35 6.74 -15.09
C THR A 320 -8.66 5.46 -15.60
N ASN A 321 -9.41 4.47 -16.07
CA ASN A 321 -8.88 3.15 -16.42
C ASN A 321 -8.58 2.98 -17.92
N HIS A 322 -8.14 4.01 -18.60
CA HIS A 322 -7.74 3.96 -20.02
C HIS A 322 -6.59 4.90 -20.31
N TYR A 323 -5.77 4.56 -21.32
CA TYR A 323 -4.72 5.45 -21.81
C TYR A 323 -5.29 6.61 -22.62
N ARG A 324 -4.55 7.73 -22.63
CA ARG A 324 -4.86 8.93 -23.40
C ARG A 324 -3.74 9.33 -24.36
N LYS A 325 -2.52 8.88 -24.08
CA LYS A 325 -1.31 9.21 -24.86
C LYS A 325 -0.55 7.95 -25.33
N ARG A 326 -0.50 6.91 -24.49
CA ARG A 326 0.23 5.69 -24.80
C ARG A 326 -0.47 4.82 -25.84
N ALA A 327 -1.79 4.89 -25.93
CA ALA A 327 -2.63 4.30 -26.98
C ALA A 327 -3.61 5.36 -27.50
N ASP A 328 -4.48 4.96 -28.43
CA ASP A 328 -5.56 5.83 -28.89
C ASP A 328 -6.35 6.37 -27.70
N ALA A 329 -6.59 7.67 -27.71
CA ALA A 329 -7.26 8.32 -26.60
C ALA A 329 -8.68 7.80 -26.44
N MET A 330 -8.94 7.14 -25.32
CA MET A 330 -10.27 6.65 -24.95
C MET A 330 -10.89 7.53 -23.89
N SER A 331 -12.20 7.46 -23.74
CA SER A 331 -12.97 8.11 -22.70
C SER A 331 -13.93 7.13 -22.02
N CYS A 332 -14.53 7.54 -20.92
CA CYS A 332 -15.60 6.84 -20.23
C CYS A 332 -16.40 7.84 -19.41
N ASP A 333 -17.63 7.48 -19.02
CA ASP A 333 -18.56 8.36 -18.28
C ASP A 333 -17.90 9.02 -17.06
N ARG A 334 -17.07 8.27 -16.29
CA ARG A 334 -16.36 8.84 -15.12
C ARG A 334 -15.32 9.89 -15.49
N TYR A 335 -14.64 9.72 -16.62
CA TYR A 335 -13.69 10.71 -17.15
C TYR A 335 -14.43 11.96 -17.58
N GLU A 336 -15.49 11.81 -18.36
CA GLU A 336 -16.31 12.90 -18.90
C GLU A 336 -17.03 13.67 -17.79
N ASN A 337 -17.56 12.98 -16.78
CA ASN A 337 -18.21 13.63 -15.62
C ASN A 337 -17.24 14.55 -14.88
N LEU A 338 -15.99 14.13 -14.64
CA LEU A 338 -14.98 14.97 -13.99
C LEU A 338 -14.62 16.21 -14.84
N GLU A 339 -14.57 16.07 -16.17
CA GLU A 339 -14.37 17.23 -17.07
C GLU A 339 -15.58 18.18 -17.03
N VAL A 340 -16.80 17.66 -16.99
CA VAL A 340 -18.04 18.46 -16.86
C VAL A 340 -18.08 19.19 -15.54
N ASP A 341 -17.71 18.57 -14.44
CA ASP A 341 -17.66 19.20 -13.11
C ASP A 341 -16.65 20.36 -13.08
N PHE A 342 -15.47 20.15 -13.66
CA PHE A 342 -14.48 21.21 -13.79
C PHE A 342 -15.00 22.37 -14.66
N ALA A 343 -15.58 22.07 -15.81
CA ALA A 343 -16.14 23.11 -16.69
C ALA A 343 -17.28 23.91 -16.01
N ARG A 344 -18.11 23.21 -15.21
CA ARG A 344 -19.16 23.85 -14.40
C ARG A 344 -18.57 24.77 -13.33
N ALA A 345 -17.56 24.34 -12.61
CA ALA A 345 -16.86 25.13 -11.61
C ALA A 345 -16.21 26.38 -12.25
N THR A 346 -15.48 26.20 -13.35
CA THR A 346 -14.86 27.29 -14.11
C THR A 346 -15.88 28.32 -14.56
N LYS A 347 -16.98 27.87 -15.17
CA LYS A 347 -18.05 28.76 -15.66
C LYS A 347 -18.72 29.58 -14.54
N SER A 348 -18.85 28.97 -13.35
CA SER A 348 -19.46 29.64 -12.19
C SER A 348 -18.46 30.50 -11.40
N GLY A 349 -17.17 30.47 -11.73
CA GLY A 349 -16.10 31.11 -10.95
C GLY A 349 -15.90 30.48 -9.57
N LYS A 350 -16.46 29.28 -9.32
CA LYS A 350 -16.36 28.58 -8.05
C LYS A 350 -15.01 27.88 -7.96
N LYS A 351 -14.23 28.27 -6.97
CA LYS A 351 -12.97 27.57 -6.63
C LYS A 351 -13.24 26.27 -5.88
N LEU A 352 -12.44 25.26 -6.15
CA LEU A 352 -12.55 23.95 -5.51
C LEU A 352 -11.93 23.98 -4.12
N ASP A 353 -12.67 23.46 -3.14
CA ASP A 353 -12.21 23.11 -1.81
C ASP A 353 -12.33 21.60 -1.57
N VAL A 354 -11.94 21.12 -0.40
CA VAL A 354 -11.99 19.70 -0.04
C VAL A 354 -13.40 19.12 -0.15
N ALA A 355 -14.43 19.89 0.25
CA ALA A 355 -15.82 19.43 0.18
C ALA A 355 -16.29 19.30 -1.28
N GLY A 356 -15.95 20.26 -2.13
CA GLY A 356 -16.20 20.21 -3.57
C GLY A 356 -15.45 19.07 -4.24
N ALA A 357 -14.22 18.80 -3.83
CA ALA A 357 -13.43 17.68 -4.33
C ALA A 357 -14.07 16.32 -4.01
N PHE A 358 -14.63 16.16 -2.81
CA PHE A 358 -15.41 14.97 -2.48
C PHE A 358 -16.70 14.87 -3.29
N ALA A 359 -17.41 15.99 -3.53
CA ALA A 359 -18.62 15.96 -4.37
C ALA A 359 -18.31 15.43 -5.79
N TRP A 360 -17.18 15.82 -6.39
CA TRP A 360 -16.76 15.28 -7.68
C TRP A 360 -16.42 13.80 -7.61
N LEU A 361 -15.82 13.33 -6.51
CA LEU A 361 -15.55 11.91 -6.31
C LEU A 361 -16.85 11.11 -6.11
N ASP A 362 -17.86 11.70 -5.47
CA ASP A 362 -19.17 11.09 -5.27
C ASP A 362 -19.89 10.86 -6.63
N ASP A 363 -19.77 11.81 -7.57
CA ASP A 363 -20.38 11.72 -8.92
C ASP A 363 -19.76 10.60 -9.79
N VAL A 364 -18.57 10.10 -9.42
CA VAL A 364 -17.87 9.03 -10.15
C VAL A 364 -17.59 7.79 -9.31
N ALA A 365 -18.21 7.70 -8.13
CA ALA A 365 -18.07 6.53 -7.24
C ALA A 365 -18.79 5.30 -7.79
N MET A 366 -18.31 4.13 -7.42
CA MET A 366 -18.90 2.85 -7.78
C MET A 366 -19.58 2.21 -6.57
N SER A 367 -20.71 1.54 -6.83
CA SER A 367 -21.48 0.80 -5.84
C SER A 367 -21.92 -0.55 -6.39
N GLY A 368 -22.25 -1.51 -5.50
CA GLY A 368 -22.69 -2.84 -5.86
C GLY A 368 -21.56 -3.86 -5.92
N ASN A 369 -21.46 -4.66 -6.99
CA ASN A 369 -20.43 -5.72 -7.12
C ASN A 369 -19.01 -5.18 -7.21
N CYS A 370 -18.85 -3.97 -7.72
CA CYS A 370 -17.62 -3.18 -7.64
C CYS A 370 -17.96 -1.91 -6.86
N MET A 371 -17.23 -1.64 -5.79
CA MET A 371 -17.53 -0.53 -4.90
C MET A 371 -16.29 0.32 -4.63
N THR A 372 -16.51 1.58 -4.29
CA THR A 372 -15.46 2.49 -3.86
C THR A 372 -15.07 2.19 -2.43
N TYR A 373 -13.90 1.55 -2.24
CA TYR A 373 -13.36 1.19 -0.92
C TYR A 373 -12.85 2.37 -0.13
N HIS A 374 -12.23 3.31 -0.83
CA HIS A 374 -11.88 4.58 -0.23
C HIS A 374 -11.92 5.73 -1.24
N SER A 375 -12.34 6.87 -0.76
CA SER A 375 -12.19 8.15 -1.43
C SER A 375 -11.20 9.01 -0.65
N VAL A 376 -10.19 9.54 -1.33
CA VAL A 376 -9.15 10.35 -0.70
C VAL A 376 -9.02 11.68 -1.43
N VAL A 377 -9.04 12.76 -0.68
CA VAL A 377 -8.62 14.08 -1.16
C VAL A 377 -7.28 14.41 -0.53
N PHE A 378 -6.29 14.66 -1.37
CA PHE A 378 -4.95 15.07 -0.97
C PHE A 378 -4.82 16.59 -1.10
N GLU A 379 -4.14 17.19 -0.16
CA GLU A 379 -3.62 18.55 -0.19
C GLU A 379 -2.07 18.49 -0.18
N PRO A 380 -1.42 18.34 -1.35
CA PRO A 380 0.03 18.26 -1.46
C PRO A 380 0.80 19.38 -0.76
N ASN A 381 0.36 20.62 -0.90
CA ASN A 381 1.01 21.79 -0.33
C ASN A 381 1.00 21.78 1.22
N SER A 382 -0.09 21.40 1.85
CA SER A 382 -0.23 21.30 3.30
C SER A 382 0.16 19.93 3.84
N ARG A 383 0.37 18.95 2.97
CA ARG A 383 0.64 17.54 3.31
C ARG A 383 -0.46 16.95 4.21
N ARG A 384 -1.70 17.11 3.78
CA ARG A 384 -2.88 16.53 4.42
C ARG A 384 -3.55 15.51 3.52
N MET A 385 -4.16 14.52 4.14
CA MET A 385 -5.05 13.56 3.50
C MET A 385 -6.41 13.63 4.20
N HIS A 386 -7.47 13.72 3.40
CA HIS A 386 -8.84 13.58 3.86
C HIS A 386 -9.34 12.26 3.34
N ILE A 387 -9.72 11.34 4.21
CA ILE A 387 -9.97 9.94 3.88
C ILE A 387 -11.40 9.57 4.24
N ARG A 388 -12.16 9.05 3.26
CA ARG A 388 -13.43 8.36 3.47
C ARG A 388 -13.23 6.87 3.21
N LEU A 389 -13.81 6.01 4.04
CA LEU A 389 -13.67 4.56 3.96
C LEU A 389 -15.02 3.91 3.75
N SER A 390 -15.05 2.82 2.98
CA SER A 390 -16.19 1.89 2.96
C SER A 390 -16.35 1.21 4.31
N HIS A 391 -17.58 0.79 4.60
CA HIS A 391 -17.88 0.01 5.79
C HIS A 391 -19.00 -0.99 5.49
N GLY A 392 -18.73 -2.28 5.68
CA GLY A 392 -19.64 -3.34 5.30
C GLY A 392 -19.90 -3.32 3.79
N LYS A 393 -21.16 -3.21 3.37
CA LYS A 393 -21.55 -3.09 1.94
C LYS A 393 -21.80 -1.65 1.49
N VAL A 394 -21.42 -0.68 2.32
CA VAL A 394 -21.60 0.74 2.07
C VAL A 394 -20.30 1.30 1.53
N ASP A 395 -20.34 1.92 0.36
CA ASP A 395 -19.17 2.53 -0.26
C ASP A 395 -18.68 3.77 0.54
N ALA A 396 -17.48 4.23 0.21
CA ALA A 396 -16.79 5.28 0.95
C ALA A 396 -17.50 6.65 0.92
N THR A 397 -18.38 6.91 -0.06
CA THR A 397 -19.05 8.24 -0.21
C THR A 397 -19.95 8.58 0.97
N HIS A 398 -20.47 7.56 1.66
CA HIS A 398 -21.37 7.70 2.80
C HIS A 398 -20.65 7.95 4.14
N SER A 399 -19.33 7.90 4.16
CA SER A 399 -18.56 8.13 5.40
C SER A 399 -18.11 9.59 5.55
N LYS A 400 -17.87 10.00 6.81
CA LYS A 400 -17.29 11.31 7.08
C LYS A 400 -15.78 11.28 6.80
N PRO A 401 -15.20 12.37 6.27
CA PRO A 401 -13.76 12.44 6.06
C PRO A 401 -12.98 12.42 7.39
N ILE A 402 -11.97 11.58 7.45
CA ILE A 402 -10.95 11.55 8.50
C ILE A 402 -9.77 12.39 8.01
N VAL A 403 -9.34 13.37 8.78
CA VAL A 403 -8.26 14.30 8.38
C VAL A 403 -6.94 13.84 8.98
N ILE A 404 -5.96 13.59 8.13
CA ILE A 404 -4.63 13.13 8.53
C ILE A 404 -3.59 14.21 8.21
N ASP A 405 -2.86 14.63 9.23
CA ASP A 405 -1.65 15.46 9.07
C ASP A 405 -0.45 14.55 8.78
N VAL A 406 -0.15 14.38 7.50
CA VAL A 406 0.95 13.52 7.03
C VAL A 406 2.29 14.07 7.50
N ALA A 407 2.46 15.40 7.54
CA ALA A 407 3.70 15.99 8.01
C ALA A 407 3.98 15.66 9.49
N ALA A 408 2.94 15.63 10.32
CA ALA A 408 3.06 15.24 11.73
C ALA A 408 3.38 13.75 11.89
N LEU A 409 2.70 12.87 11.12
CA LEU A 409 2.93 11.43 11.18
C LEU A 409 4.35 11.02 10.75
N LEU A 410 4.94 11.74 9.82
CA LEU A 410 6.25 11.42 9.24
C LEU A 410 7.42 12.08 9.97
N ARG A 411 7.20 12.74 11.10
CA ARG A 411 8.31 13.23 11.96
C ARG A 411 9.16 12.06 12.44
N PRO A 412 10.50 12.23 12.56
CA PRO A 412 11.35 11.19 13.14
C PRO A 412 10.81 10.70 14.49
N ALA A 413 10.98 9.41 14.76
CA ALA A 413 10.70 8.86 16.09
C ALA A 413 11.70 9.47 17.09
N GLN A 414 11.20 9.89 18.23
CA GLN A 414 12.04 10.41 19.33
C GLN A 414 12.73 9.27 20.06
#